data_d08da0bc1de7bae6b90edd09420ec1b9
#
_entry.id   d08da0bc1de7bae6b90edd09420ec1b9
#
_cell.length_a   1.000
_cell.length_b   1.000
_cell.length_c   1.000
_cell.angle_alpha   90.00
_cell.angle_beta   90.00
_cell.angle_gamma   90.00
#
_symmetry.space_group_name_H-M   'P 1'
#
loop_
_entity.id
_entity.type
_entity.pdbx_description
1 polymer ?
#
loop_
_entity_poly.entity_id
_entity_poly.type
_entity_poly.pdbx_seq_one_letter_code
_entity_poly.pdbx_strand_id
1 'polypeptide(L)'
;ITSGAQQGLAYLAKGMIEPGSVVIVENPSYPGALDTFRSYGAEIVGVGMDDDGMKMDALEQVLQQHKKVAFIYTIADFQNPTGRCMSVERRKKLVELAETYDTFVVEDGPYSLISFDGQVMPAIKSFDTYGRVIYSGSTSKTIAPGLRIGWLIADHESITKLVYLKMRDDLQVNNIAQRQVYHYLKDCDFDGHLKTVIDVYRRRRDVMAEAVRASFPEGTRVILP
;
A
#
# COMPACT_ATOMS: atom_id res chain seq x y z
N ILE A 1 1.95 13.60 8.14
CA ILE A 1 0.98 13.85 7.06
C ILE A 1 1.71 14.18 5.77
N THR A 2 1.23 13.65 4.62
CA THR A 2 1.81 13.80 3.28
C THR A 2 0.76 14.30 2.28
N SER A 3 1.20 14.83 1.13
CA SER A 3 0.31 15.21 0.02
C SER A 3 -0.14 13.97 -0.77
N GLY A 4 -0.95 13.13 -0.12
CA GLY A 4 -1.37 11.80 -0.57
C GLY A 4 -0.29 10.73 -0.36
N ALA A 5 -0.66 9.46 -0.53
CA ALA A 5 0.27 8.33 -0.36
C ALA A 5 1.48 8.40 -1.30
N GLN A 6 1.30 8.89 -2.53
CA GLN A 6 2.38 9.00 -3.52
C GLN A 6 3.57 9.85 -3.02
N GLN A 7 3.33 10.94 -2.29
CA GLN A 7 4.40 11.72 -1.68
C GLN A 7 5.09 10.92 -0.56
N GLY A 8 4.31 10.14 0.21
CA GLY A 8 4.87 9.22 1.21
C GLY A 8 5.85 8.22 0.58
N LEU A 9 5.43 7.58 -0.53
CA LEU A 9 6.30 6.66 -1.27
C LEU A 9 7.57 7.35 -1.81
N ALA A 10 7.45 8.59 -2.29
CA ALA A 10 8.61 9.36 -2.75
C ALA A 10 9.58 9.67 -1.61
N TYR A 11 9.11 10.00 -0.40
CA TYR A 11 9.98 10.20 0.77
C TYR A 11 10.65 8.92 1.24
N LEU A 12 9.95 7.80 1.21
CA LEU A 12 10.52 6.49 1.51
C LEU A 12 11.62 6.13 0.49
N ALA A 13 11.34 6.34 -0.80
CA ALA A 13 12.34 6.14 -1.85
C ALA A 13 13.57 7.04 -1.64
N LYS A 14 13.36 8.35 -1.41
CA LYS A 14 14.41 9.34 -1.19
C LYS A 14 15.26 9.05 0.05
N GLY A 15 14.65 8.49 1.10
CA GLY A 15 15.33 8.25 2.38
C GLY A 15 15.95 6.88 2.54
N MET A 16 15.52 5.88 1.76
CA MET A 16 15.90 4.48 1.97
C MET A 16 16.58 3.85 0.75
N ILE A 17 16.39 4.40 -0.46
CA ILE A 17 17.00 3.85 -1.67
C ILE A 17 18.36 4.53 -1.90
N GLU A 18 19.39 3.72 -2.01
CA GLU A 18 20.72 4.10 -2.49
C GLU A 18 20.96 3.44 -3.85
N PRO A 19 21.85 3.97 -4.69
CA PRO A 19 22.21 3.32 -5.94
C PRO A 19 22.59 1.85 -5.76
N GLY A 20 21.92 0.97 -6.53
CA GLY A 20 22.10 -0.48 -6.45
C GLY A 20 21.37 -1.15 -5.26
N SER A 21 20.51 -0.43 -4.54
CA SER A 21 19.57 -1.06 -3.59
C SER A 21 18.46 -1.78 -4.31
N VAL A 22 18.07 -2.94 -3.77
CA VAL A 22 16.93 -3.70 -4.24
C VAL A 22 15.65 -3.24 -3.52
N VAL A 23 14.57 -3.04 -4.26
CA VAL A 23 13.21 -2.97 -3.74
C VAL A 23 12.47 -4.21 -4.18
N ILE A 24 12.02 -5.01 -3.23
CA ILE A 24 11.23 -6.22 -3.50
C ILE A 24 9.76 -5.82 -3.58
N VAL A 25 9.06 -6.29 -4.61
CA VAL A 25 7.66 -5.94 -4.86
C VAL A 25 6.85 -7.18 -5.23
N GLU A 26 5.54 -7.09 -5.12
CA GLU A 26 4.62 -8.07 -5.71
C GLU A 26 4.76 -8.08 -7.24
N ASN A 27 4.55 -9.23 -7.88
CA ASN A 27 4.54 -9.33 -9.33
C ASN A 27 3.19 -9.92 -9.81
N PRO A 28 2.32 -9.11 -10.45
CA PRO A 28 2.48 -7.68 -10.82
C PRO A 28 2.31 -6.71 -9.63
N SER A 29 2.71 -5.45 -9.79
CA SER A 29 2.60 -4.40 -8.75
C SER A 29 2.17 -3.05 -9.33
N TYR A 30 1.92 -2.07 -8.47
CA TYR A 30 1.42 -0.74 -8.83
C TYR A 30 2.47 0.07 -9.61
N PRO A 31 2.20 0.46 -10.89
CA PRO A 31 3.18 1.15 -11.72
C PRO A 31 3.69 2.46 -11.12
N GLY A 32 2.83 3.24 -10.47
CA GLY A 32 3.23 4.52 -9.86
C GLY A 32 4.26 4.38 -8.73
N ALA A 33 4.22 3.27 -7.98
CA ALA A 33 5.25 2.95 -7.00
C ALA A 33 6.54 2.51 -7.70
N LEU A 34 6.44 1.60 -8.70
CA LEU A 34 7.59 1.11 -9.44
C LEU A 34 8.39 2.24 -10.11
N ASP A 35 7.69 3.16 -10.76
CA ASP A 35 8.31 4.30 -11.43
C ASP A 35 8.97 5.25 -10.42
N THR A 36 8.32 5.46 -9.27
CA THR A 36 8.92 6.23 -8.18
C THR A 36 10.22 5.59 -7.70
N PHE A 37 10.21 4.30 -7.39
CA PHE A 37 11.41 3.62 -6.85
C PHE A 37 12.56 3.59 -7.89
N ARG A 38 12.25 3.33 -9.16
CA ARG A 38 13.24 3.40 -10.25
C ARG A 38 13.85 4.78 -10.41
N SER A 39 13.07 5.85 -10.24
CA SER A 39 13.58 7.23 -10.34
C SER A 39 14.62 7.58 -9.30
N TYR A 40 14.65 6.84 -8.18
CA TYR A 40 15.68 6.94 -7.15
C TYR A 40 16.80 5.89 -7.28
N GLY A 41 16.81 5.12 -8.37
CA GLY A 41 17.89 4.19 -8.69
C GLY A 41 17.75 2.80 -8.10
N ALA A 42 16.55 2.39 -7.67
CA ALA A 42 16.29 1.04 -7.19
C ALA A 42 16.31 0.00 -8.33
N GLU A 43 16.90 -1.14 -8.05
CA GLU A 43 16.63 -2.38 -8.77
C GLU A 43 15.32 -2.98 -8.25
N ILE A 44 14.38 -3.27 -9.14
CA ILE A 44 13.08 -3.84 -8.78
C ILE A 44 13.10 -5.36 -8.94
N VAL A 45 12.84 -6.08 -7.87
CA VAL A 45 12.74 -7.54 -7.87
C VAL A 45 11.31 -7.97 -7.55
N GLY A 46 10.65 -8.63 -8.49
CA GLY A 46 9.26 -9.07 -8.36
C GLY A 46 9.13 -10.46 -7.74
N VAL A 47 8.26 -10.59 -6.73
CA VAL A 47 7.89 -11.87 -6.11
C VAL A 47 6.51 -12.30 -6.58
N GLY A 48 6.37 -13.55 -7.02
CA GLY A 48 5.10 -14.09 -7.49
C GLY A 48 4.02 -14.11 -6.42
N MET A 49 2.77 -14.03 -6.88
CA MET A 49 1.56 -14.05 -6.06
C MET A 49 0.69 -15.28 -6.37
N ASP A 50 -0.14 -15.65 -5.41
CA ASP A 50 -1.28 -16.56 -5.59
C ASP A 50 -2.55 -15.94 -4.99
N ASP A 51 -3.57 -16.75 -4.71
CA ASP A 51 -4.85 -16.25 -4.20
C ASP A 51 -4.75 -15.67 -2.77
N ASP A 52 -3.71 -16.01 -2.00
CA ASP A 52 -3.41 -15.47 -0.66
C ASP A 52 -2.39 -14.30 -0.68
N GLY A 53 -2.08 -13.73 -1.83
CA GLY A 53 -1.14 -12.62 -1.99
C GLY A 53 0.29 -13.05 -2.30
N MET A 54 1.29 -12.28 -1.87
CA MET A 54 2.71 -12.57 -2.10
C MET A 54 3.12 -13.92 -1.51
N LYS A 55 3.87 -14.73 -2.26
CA LYS A 55 4.38 -16.03 -1.81
C LYS A 55 5.56 -15.85 -0.88
N MET A 56 5.43 -16.29 0.37
CA MET A 56 6.44 -16.07 1.41
C MET A 56 7.72 -16.91 1.22
N ASP A 57 7.60 -18.10 0.68
CA ASP A 57 8.74 -18.95 0.32
C ASP A 57 9.59 -18.35 -0.82
N ALA A 58 8.92 -17.80 -1.83
CA ALA A 58 9.60 -17.10 -2.91
C ALA A 58 10.23 -15.78 -2.43
N LEU A 59 9.56 -15.05 -1.53
CA LEU A 59 10.12 -13.86 -0.91
C LEU A 59 11.40 -14.19 -0.13
N GLU A 60 11.37 -15.24 0.68
CA GLU A 60 12.52 -15.64 1.47
C GLU A 60 13.73 -16.02 0.59
N GLN A 61 13.50 -16.72 -0.53
CA GLN A 61 14.55 -17.01 -1.52
C GLN A 61 15.17 -15.74 -2.10
N VAL A 62 14.36 -14.72 -2.41
CA VAL A 62 14.85 -13.43 -2.92
C VAL A 62 15.67 -12.71 -1.83
N LEU A 63 15.20 -12.70 -0.59
CA LEU A 63 15.92 -12.09 0.54
C LEU A 63 17.28 -12.75 0.79
N GLN A 64 17.39 -14.06 0.62
CA GLN A 64 18.67 -14.80 0.72
C GLN A 64 19.67 -14.43 -0.38
N GLN A 65 19.17 -14.08 -1.56
CA GLN A 65 20.03 -13.75 -2.72
C GLN A 65 20.50 -12.29 -2.72
N HIS A 66 19.77 -11.37 -2.06
CA HIS A 66 20.05 -9.94 -2.10
C HIS A 66 20.41 -9.41 -0.71
N LYS A 67 21.66 -8.94 -0.54
CA LYS A 67 22.16 -8.42 0.74
C LYS A 67 21.78 -6.94 1.01
N LYS A 68 21.39 -6.19 -0.03
CA LYS A 68 21.12 -4.75 0.06
C LYS A 68 19.67 -4.47 -0.35
N VAL A 69 18.73 -4.97 0.46
CA VAL A 69 17.30 -4.72 0.28
C VAL A 69 16.93 -3.45 1.02
N ALA A 70 16.47 -2.42 0.29
CA ALA A 70 16.00 -1.19 0.89
C ALA A 70 14.69 -1.39 1.66
N PHE A 71 13.73 -2.07 1.03
CA PHE A 71 12.46 -2.47 1.63
C PHE A 71 11.68 -3.43 0.73
N ILE A 72 10.66 -4.05 1.32
CA ILE A 72 9.63 -4.84 0.63
C ILE A 72 8.39 -3.96 0.52
N TYR A 73 7.90 -3.71 -0.70
CA TYR A 73 6.67 -2.95 -0.95
C TYR A 73 5.51 -3.89 -1.26
N THR A 74 4.37 -3.69 -0.60
CA THR A 74 3.17 -4.50 -0.79
C THR A 74 1.89 -3.69 -0.62
N ILE A 75 0.84 -4.07 -1.38
CA ILE A 75 -0.54 -3.62 -1.18
C ILE A 75 -1.32 -4.83 -0.66
N ALA A 76 -1.42 -4.95 0.66
CA ALA A 76 -1.97 -6.15 1.30
C ALA A 76 -3.48 -6.31 1.12
N ASP A 77 -4.22 -5.22 0.88
CA ASP A 77 -5.67 -5.23 0.70
C ASP A 77 -6.03 -4.80 -0.72
N PHE A 78 -6.81 -5.64 -1.43
CA PHE A 78 -7.31 -5.37 -2.77
C PHE A 78 -6.20 -4.90 -3.72
N GLN A 79 -5.12 -5.68 -3.77
CA GLN A 79 -3.87 -5.40 -4.45
C GLN A 79 -4.07 -4.86 -5.87
N ASN A 80 -3.36 -3.81 -6.20
CA ASN A 80 -3.36 -3.25 -7.55
C ASN A 80 -2.18 -3.80 -8.37
N PRO A 81 -2.45 -4.59 -9.46
CA PRO A 81 -3.72 -4.68 -10.19
C PRO A 81 -4.55 -5.95 -9.95
N THR A 82 -4.16 -6.85 -9.05
CA THR A 82 -4.74 -8.21 -9.00
C THR A 82 -6.07 -8.31 -8.25
N GLY A 83 -6.41 -7.33 -7.41
CA GLY A 83 -7.60 -7.34 -6.55
C GLY A 83 -7.51 -8.31 -5.36
N ARG A 84 -6.39 -9.01 -5.16
CA ARG A 84 -6.21 -10.00 -4.09
C ARG A 84 -5.94 -9.34 -2.75
N CYS A 85 -6.31 -10.06 -1.68
CA CYS A 85 -5.96 -9.71 -0.31
C CYS A 85 -4.93 -10.70 0.25
N MET A 86 -3.93 -10.18 0.96
CA MET A 86 -2.94 -11.02 1.64
C MET A 86 -3.58 -11.64 2.88
N SER A 87 -3.44 -12.97 3.05
CA SER A 87 -3.95 -13.68 4.23
C SER A 87 -3.24 -13.22 5.53
N VAL A 88 -3.92 -13.38 6.65
CA VAL A 88 -3.38 -12.98 7.98
C VAL A 88 -2.08 -13.71 8.30
N GLU A 89 -2.00 -14.98 7.95
CA GLU A 89 -0.81 -15.81 8.14
C GLU A 89 0.39 -15.26 7.38
N ARG A 90 0.18 -14.83 6.14
CA ARG A 90 1.24 -14.22 5.33
C ARG A 90 1.65 -12.84 5.83
N ARG A 91 0.70 -12.03 6.35
CA ARG A 91 1.01 -10.73 6.98
C ARG A 91 1.96 -10.91 8.17
N LYS A 92 1.69 -11.89 9.03
CA LYS A 92 2.56 -12.23 10.16
C LYS A 92 3.92 -12.73 9.70
N LYS A 93 3.94 -13.67 8.73
CA LYS A 93 5.18 -14.21 8.18
C LYS A 93 6.04 -13.16 7.51
N LEU A 94 5.43 -12.18 6.85
CA LEU A 94 6.15 -11.05 6.24
C LEU A 94 6.88 -10.20 7.30
N VAL A 95 6.25 -9.93 8.46
CA VAL A 95 6.90 -9.21 9.58
C VAL A 95 8.08 -10.02 10.14
N GLU A 96 7.92 -11.34 10.32
CA GLU A 96 9.00 -12.21 10.77
C GLU A 96 10.19 -12.22 9.79
N LEU A 97 9.93 -12.29 8.49
CA LEU A 97 10.97 -12.23 7.46
C LEU A 97 11.67 -10.86 7.44
N ALA A 98 10.92 -9.77 7.59
CA ALA A 98 11.50 -8.43 7.64
C ALA A 98 12.47 -8.28 8.82
N GLU A 99 12.14 -8.82 9.99
CA GLU A 99 13.04 -8.84 11.15
C GLU A 99 14.24 -9.76 10.92
N THR A 100 14.01 -10.97 10.41
CA THR A 100 15.07 -11.97 10.19
C THR A 100 16.15 -11.48 9.23
N TYR A 101 15.73 -10.73 8.18
CA TYR A 101 16.62 -10.25 7.12
C TYR A 101 16.97 -8.76 7.25
N ASP A 102 16.70 -8.15 8.41
CA ASP A 102 17.00 -6.75 8.74
C ASP A 102 16.56 -5.76 7.64
N THR A 103 15.31 -5.89 7.19
CA THR A 103 14.72 -5.05 6.15
C THR A 103 13.39 -4.45 6.62
N PHE A 104 12.88 -3.47 5.85
CA PHE A 104 11.60 -2.84 6.13
C PHE A 104 10.50 -3.37 5.22
N VAL A 105 9.25 -3.29 5.69
CA VAL A 105 8.04 -3.48 4.88
C VAL A 105 7.36 -2.13 4.72
N VAL A 106 7.08 -1.74 3.48
CA VAL A 106 6.21 -0.61 3.14
C VAL A 106 4.85 -1.17 2.77
N GLU A 107 3.90 -1.04 3.70
CA GLU A 107 2.51 -1.43 3.50
C GLU A 107 1.72 -0.24 2.94
N ASP A 108 1.30 -0.33 1.68
CA ASP A 108 0.48 0.71 1.03
C ASP A 108 -0.99 0.33 1.09
N GLY A 109 -1.74 1.00 1.98
CA GLY A 109 -3.12 0.66 2.35
C GLY A 109 -4.20 1.66 1.91
N PRO A 110 -4.25 2.10 0.62
CA PRO A 110 -5.27 3.06 0.19
C PRO A 110 -6.68 2.46 0.08
N TYR A 111 -6.81 1.13 0.08
CA TYR A 111 -8.06 0.42 -0.16
C TYR A 111 -8.61 -0.30 1.08
N SER A 112 -7.89 -0.35 2.19
CA SER A 112 -8.17 -1.19 3.36
C SER A 112 -9.58 -1.05 3.94
N LEU A 113 -10.21 0.12 3.79
CA LEU A 113 -11.58 0.36 4.24
C LEU A 113 -12.66 0.07 3.18
N ILE A 114 -12.29 -0.27 1.93
CA ILE A 114 -13.24 -0.47 0.83
C ILE A 114 -13.46 -1.97 0.61
N SER A 115 -14.01 -2.65 1.59
CA SER A 115 -14.37 -4.07 1.49
C SER A 115 -15.80 -4.22 0.99
N PHE A 116 -16.01 -5.03 -0.05
CA PHE A 116 -17.33 -5.26 -0.63
C PHE A 116 -18.15 -6.28 0.14
N ASP A 117 -17.53 -7.14 0.93
CA ASP A 117 -18.16 -8.15 1.79
C ASP A 117 -18.15 -7.77 3.29
N GLY A 118 -17.62 -6.59 3.60
CA GLY A 118 -17.59 -6.03 4.95
C GLY A 118 -16.48 -6.57 5.84
N GLN A 119 -15.59 -7.43 5.33
CA GLN A 119 -14.44 -7.92 6.09
C GLN A 119 -13.28 -6.93 5.95
N VAL A 120 -12.87 -6.31 7.05
CA VAL A 120 -11.66 -5.49 7.13
C VAL A 120 -10.55 -6.33 7.74
N MET A 121 -9.48 -6.54 6.98
CA MET A 121 -8.33 -7.31 7.43
C MET A 121 -7.43 -6.44 8.33
N PRO A 122 -6.81 -7.03 9.38
CA PRO A 122 -5.85 -6.30 10.20
C PRO A 122 -4.61 -5.93 9.36
N ALA A 123 -4.20 -4.67 9.42
CA ALA A 123 -3.01 -4.20 8.73
C ALA A 123 -1.75 -5.01 9.11
N ILE A 124 -0.79 -5.15 8.21
CA ILE A 124 0.53 -5.77 8.51
C ILE A 124 1.16 -5.03 9.69
N LYS A 125 1.05 -3.69 9.69
CA LYS A 125 1.52 -2.83 10.79
C LYS A 125 1.01 -3.25 12.16
N SER A 126 -0.19 -3.82 12.26
CA SER A 126 -0.76 -4.25 13.55
C SER A 126 -0.03 -5.46 14.17
N PHE A 127 0.74 -6.21 13.38
CA PHE A 127 1.56 -7.33 13.83
C PHE A 127 3.02 -6.94 14.09
N ASP A 128 3.39 -5.70 13.78
CA ASP A 128 4.77 -5.21 13.88
C ASP A 128 5.17 -4.90 15.32
N THR A 129 5.96 -5.78 15.92
CA THR A 129 6.55 -5.60 17.25
C THR A 129 8.02 -5.14 17.21
N TYR A 130 8.61 -5.08 16.01
CA TYR A 130 10.04 -4.81 15.80
C TYR A 130 10.32 -3.43 15.21
N GLY A 131 9.27 -2.68 14.82
CA GLY A 131 9.44 -1.36 14.17
C GLY A 131 9.83 -1.45 12.69
N ARG A 132 9.58 -2.60 12.04
CA ARG A 132 9.97 -2.86 10.64
C ARG A 132 8.91 -2.49 9.61
N VAL A 133 7.68 -2.19 10.01
CA VAL A 133 6.60 -1.89 9.07
C VAL A 133 6.32 -0.39 9.04
N ILE A 134 6.31 0.18 7.84
CA ILE A 134 5.89 1.53 7.54
C ILE A 134 4.57 1.46 6.79
N TYR A 135 3.48 1.88 7.44
CA TYR A 135 2.16 1.93 6.82
C TYR A 135 1.93 3.26 6.11
N SER A 136 1.47 3.21 4.88
CA SER A 136 1.06 4.36 4.07
C SER A 136 -0.46 4.35 3.87
N GLY A 137 -1.13 5.41 4.29
CA GLY A 137 -2.58 5.58 4.13
C GLY A 137 -2.94 6.82 3.34
N SER A 138 -4.17 6.89 2.86
CA SER A 138 -4.68 8.02 2.08
C SER A 138 -6.20 8.16 2.17
N THR A 139 -6.70 9.39 2.13
CA THR A 139 -8.14 9.68 1.97
C THR A 139 -8.61 9.63 0.52
N SER A 140 -7.71 9.37 -0.43
CA SER A 140 -7.99 9.50 -1.87
C SER A 140 -9.09 8.56 -2.38
N LYS A 141 -9.28 7.41 -1.75
CA LYS A 141 -10.27 6.39 -2.17
C LYS A 141 -11.51 6.39 -1.29
N THR A 142 -11.41 6.93 -0.09
CA THR A 142 -12.50 6.93 0.92
C THR A 142 -13.21 8.27 1.03
N ILE A 143 -12.55 9.40 0.74
CA ILE A 143 -13.15 10.74 0.79
C ILE A 143 -13.06 11.40 -0.58
N ALA A 144 -11.88 11.93 -0.94
CA ALA A 144 -11.69 12.61 -2.23
C ALA A 144 -10.20 12.65 -2.61
N PRO A 145 -9.83 12.22 -3.84
CA PRO A 145 -8.44 12.21 -4.28
C PRO A 145 -7.87 13.65 -4.45
N GLY A 146 -8.71 14.63 -4.75
CA GLY A 146 -8.30 16.03 -4.97
C GLY A 146 -7.82 16.74 -3.70
N LEU A 147 -8.16 16.27 -2.49
CA LEU A 147 -7.71 16.86 -1.23
C LEU A 147 -6.22 16.62 -0.95
N ARG A 148 -5.62 15.63 -1.59
CA ARG A 148 -4.21 15.29 -1.43
C ARG A 148 -3.77 15.07 0.01
N ILE A 149 -4.55 14.32 0.80
CA ILE A 149 -4.20 13.96 2.18
C ILE A 149 -3.84 12.48 2.25
N GLY A 150 -2.63 12.23 2.78
CA GLY A 150 -2.12 10.92 3.12
C GLY A 150 -1.29 10.98 4.40
N TRP A 151 -0.85 9.84 4.88
CA TRP A 151 -0.04 9.74 6.10
C TRP A 151 0.88 8.52 6.06
N LEU A 152 1.94 8.58 6.85
CA LEU A 152 2.80 7.45 7.18
C LEU A 152 2.73 7.16 8.67
N ILE A 153 2.71 5.88 9.03
CA ILE A 153 2.79 5.38 10.40
C ILE A 153 3.98 4.42 10.48
N ALA A 154 4.95 4.74 11.32
CA ALA A 154 6.14 3.93 11.53
C ALA A 154 6.64 4.09 12.97
N ASP A 155 7.76 3.49 13.29
CA ASP A 155 8.49 3.75 14.52
C ASP A 155 8.98 5.21 14.59
N HIS A 156 9.31 5.65 15.81
CA HIS A 156 9.66 7.04 16.07
C HIS A 156 10.92 7.49 15.29
N GLU A 157 11.91 6.64 15.16
CA GLU A 157 13.18 6.98 14.47
C GLU A 157 12.94 7.17 12.98
N SER A 158 12.23 6.23 12.34
CA SER A 158 11.85 6.31 10.93
C SER A 158 11.02 7.57 10.63
N ILE A 159 10.00 7.85 11.45
CA ILE A 159 9.17 9.06 11.28
C ILE A 159 10.00 10.33 11.45
N THR A 160 10.93 10.38 12.40
CA THR A 160 11.78 11.55 12.60
C THR A 160 12.63 11.84 11.36
N LYS A 161 13.25 10.81 10.77
CA LYS A 161 14.02 10.94 9.52
C LYS A 161 13.15 11.45 8.36
N LEU A 162 11.95 10.88 8.20
CA LEU A 162 11.00 11.28 7.14
C LEU A 162 10.49 12.71 7.33
N VAL A 163 10.28 13.16 8.57
CA VAL A 163 9.92 14.56 8.89
C VAL A 163 11.02 15.51 8.45
N TYR A 164 12.30 15.20 8.74
CA TYR A 164 13.41 16.04 8.29
C TYR A 164 13.51 16.13 6.76
N LEU A 165 13.26 15.03 6.03
CA LEU A 165 13.19 15.05 4.57
C LEU A 165 12.06 15.97 4.09
N LYS A 166 10.87 15.81 4.68
CA LYS A 166 9.70 16.61 4.32
C LYS A 166 9.89 18.12 4.59
N MET A 167 10.45 18.47 5.74
CA MET A 167 10.73 19.87 6.10
C MET A 167 11.64 20.59 5.10
N ARG A 168 12.54 19.85 4.42
CA ARG A 168 13.42 20.40 3.40
C ARG A 168 12.82 20.45 2.00
N ASP A 169 11.72 19.71 1.78
CA ASP A 169 11.10 19.54 0.47
C ASP A 169 9.91 20.49 0.28
N ASP A 170 8.90 20.40 1.13
CA ASP A 170 7.64 21.14 1.01
C ASP A 170 7.17 21.82 2.30
N LEU A 171 7.94 21.74 3.38
CA LEU A 171 7.64 22.26 4.72
C LEU A 171 6.41 21.60 5.35
N GLN A 172 5.23 21.67 4.73
CA GLN A 172 3.98 21.12 5.24
C GLN A 172 2.95 20.86 4.14
N VAL A 173 1.96 20.02 4.43
CA VAL A 173 0.80 19.79 3.57
C VAL A 173 -0.19 20.94 3.74
N ASN A 174 -1.00 21.21 2.71
CA ASN A 174 -2.05 22.22 2.71
C ASN A 174 -2.95 22.11 3.96
N ASN A 175 -2.91 23.13 4.82
CA ASN A 175 -3.63 23.16 6.08
C ASN A 175 -5.15 23.23 5.91
N ILE A 176 -5.63 23.85 4.83
CA ILE A 176 -7.08 23.94 4.55
C ILE A 176 -7.61 22.53 4.28
N ALA A 177 -6.93 21.77 3.41
CA ALA A 177 -7.31 20.40 3.11
C ALA A 177 -7.26 19.49 4.35
N GLN A 178 -6.23 19.63 5.21
CA GLN A 178 -6.15 18.90 6.48
C GLN A 178 -7.33 19.22 7.39
N ARG A 179 -7.70 20.50 7.55
CA ARG A 179 -8.84 20.92 8.35
C ARG A 179 -10.17 20.44 7.78
N GLN A 180 -10.33 20.47 6.46
CA GLN A 180 -11.53 19.93 5.79
C GLN A 180 -11.69 18.44 6.09
N VAL A 181 -10.62 17.65 5.93
CA VAL A 181 -10.64 16.20 6.27
C VAL A 181 -10.93 15.99 7.75
N TYR A 182 -10.29 16.76 8.64
CA TYR A 182 -10.52 16.66 10.08
C TYR A 182 -11.99 16.91 10.45
N HIS A 183 -12.57 18.01 9.96
CA HIS A 183 -13.97 18.34 10.24
C HIS A 183 -14.93 17.34 9.61
N TYR A 184 -14.62 16.85 8.40
CA TYR A 184 -15.42 15.82 7.77
C TYR A 184 -15.47 14.54 8.58
N LEU A 185 -14.31 14.05 9.07
CA LEU A 185 -14.23 12.85 9.90
C LEU A 185 -14.85 13.03 11.29
N LYS A 186 -14.81 14.27 11.83
CA LYS A 186 -15.32 14.56 13.17
C LYS A 186 -16.83 14.87 13.20
N ASP A 187 -17.30 15.64 12.23
CA ASP A 187 -18.59 16.30 12.28
C ASP A 187 -19.63 15.69 11.32
N CYS A 188 -19.21 14.81 10.39
CA CYS A 188 -20.07 14.17 9.41
C CYS A 188 -20.16 12.64 9.65
N ASP A 189 -21.18 12.02 9.08
CA ASP A 189 -21.35 10.56 9.08
C ASP A 189 -20.41 9.92 8.04
N PHE A 190 -19.14 9.72 8.44
CA PHE A 190 -18.15 9.08 7.59
C PHE A 190 -18.50 7.62 7.26
N ASP A 191 -19.05 6.88 8.19
CA ASP A 191 -19.38 5.46 7.99
C ASP A 191 -20.53 5.30 6.99
N GLY A 192 -21.56 6.15 7.07
CA GLY A 192 -22.63 6.18 6.08
C GLY A 192 -22.16 6.59 4.69
N HIS A 193 -21.23 7.55 4.61
CA HIS A 193 -20.58 7.91 3.35
C HIS A 193 -19.78 6.74 2.78
N LEU A 194 -18.93 6.09 3.60
CA LEU A 194 -18.11 4.96 3.17
C LEU A 194 -18.97 3.80 2.64
N LYS A 195 -20.08 3.50 3.31
CA LYS A 195 -21.06 2.52 2.85
C LYS A 195 -21.61 2.87 1.47
N THR A 196 -21.95 4.14 1.24
CA THR A 196 -22.43 4.61 -0.07
C THR A 196 -21.36 4.43 -1.15
N VAL A 197 -20.11 4.77 -0.85
CA VAL A 197 -18.96 4.58 -1.76
C VAL A 197 -18.78 3.10 -2.10
N ILE A 198 -18.79 2.22 -1.09
CA ILE A 198 -18.68 0.76 -1.25
C ILE A 198 -19.78 0.23 -2.15
N ASP A 199 -21.04 0.64 -1.95
CA ASP A 199 -22.17 0.18 -2.76
C ASP A 199 -22.09 0.62 -4.23
N VAL A 200 -21.58 1.82 -4.48
CA VAL A 200 -21.32 2.31 -5.85
C VAL A 200 -20.21 1.49 -6.52
N TYR A 201 -19.10 1.25 -5.82
CA TYR A 201 -17.97 0.50 -6.38
C TYR A 201 -18.32 -0.98 -6.57
N ARG A 202 -19.06 -1.58 -5.65
CA ARG A 202 -19.57 -2.97 -5.81
C ARG A 202 -20.37 -3.11 -7.10
N ARG A 203 -21.35 -2.22 -7.34
CA ARG A 203 -22.13 -2.23 -8.58
C ARG A 203 -21.27 -2.09 -9.83
N ARG A 204 -20.29 -1.18 -9.82
CA ARG A 204 -19.37 -0.98 -10.96
C ARG A 204 -18.51 -2.20 -11.22
N ARG A 205 -17.99 -2.85 -10.15
CA ARG A 205 -17.27 -4.11 -10.24
C ARG A 205 -18.13 -5.19 -10.90
N ASP A 206 -19.36 -5.38 -10.42
CA ASP A 206 -20.24 -6.43 -10.89
C ASP A 206 -20.60 -6.24 -12.38
N VAL A 207 -20.96 -5.02 -12.80
CA VAL A 207 -21.22 -4.70 -14.21
C VAL A 207 -19.97 -4.95 -15.07
N MET A 208 -18.78 -4.56 -14.63
CA MET A 208 -17.54 -4.82 -15.36
C MET A 208 -17.25 -6.32 -15.47
N ALA A 209 -17.44 -7.07 -14.36
CA ALA A 209 -17.21 -8.50 -14.34
C ALA A 209 -18.17 -9.26 -15.29
N GLU A 210 -19.44 -8.87 -15.34
CA GLU A 210 -20.42 -9.41 -16.28
C GLU A 210 -20.05 -9.10 -17.72
N ALA A 211 -19.65 -7.85 -18.02
CA ALA A 211 -19.24 -7.45 -19.37
C ALA A 211 -18.01 -8.24 -19.85
N VAL A 212 -17.02 -8.43 -18.97
CA VAL A 212 -15.83 -9.24 -19.31
C VAL A 212 -16.22 -10.69 -19.58
N ARG A 213 -17.03 -11.31 -18.72
CA ARG A 213 -17.49 -12.69 -18.92
C ARG A 213 -18.30 -12.88 -20.21
N ALA A 214 -19.07 -11.87 -20.62
CA ALA A 214 -19.89 -11.92 -21.83
C ALA A 214 -19.09 -11.67 -23.12
N SER A 215 -17.97 -10.91 -23.06
CA SER A 215 -17.28 -10.40 -24.23
C SER A 215 -15.89 -11.02 -24.48
N PHE A 216 -15.30 -11.63 -23.46
CA PHE A 216 -13.97 -12.21 -23.55
C PHE A 216 -14.02 -13.69 -23.93
N PRO A 217 -12.94 -14.25 -24.51
CA PRO A 217 -12.88 -15.66 -24.90
C PRO A 217 -13.19 -16.61 -23.75
N GLU A 218 -13.74 -17.78 -24.08
CA GLU A 218 -13.96 -18.87 -23.13
C GLU A 218 -12.65 -19.23 -22.40
N GLY A 219 -12.73 -19.49 -21.09
CA GLY A 219 -11.57 -19.75 -20.23
C GLY A 219 -10.91 -18.51 -19.64
N THR A 220 -11.36 -17.28 -19.96
CA THR A 220 -10.87 -16.07 -19.32
C THR A 220 -11.21 -16.08 -17.82
N ARG A 221 -10.17 -16.03 -16.97
CA ARG A 221 -10.34 -15.96 -15.51
C ARG A 221 -10.57 -14.51 -15.07
N VAL A 222 -11.70 -14.25 -14.44
CA VAL A 222 -12.00 -12.95 -13.80
C VAL A 222 -11.79 -13.08 -12.30
N ILE A 223 -10.85 -12.31 -11.76
CA ILE A 223 -10.63 -12.19 -10.31
C ILE A 223 -11.45 -10.98 -9.83
N LEU A 224 -12.28 -11.20 -8.83
CA LEU A 224 -13.09 -10.14 -8.22
C LEU A 224 -12.42 -9.67 -6.94
N PRO A 225 -12.20 -8.37 -6.78
CA PRO A 225 -11.75 -7.77 -5.52
C PRO A 225 -12.87 -7.74 -4.49
#